data_cf22af25110c31e0e7b39f7a82ed3bc9
#
_entry.id   cf22af25110c31e0e7b39f7a82ed3bc9
#
_cell.length_a   1.000
_cell.length_b   1.000
_cell.length_c   1.000
_cell.angle_alpha   90.00
_cell.angle_beta   90.00
_cell.angle_gamma   90.00
#
_symmetry.space_group_name_H-M   'P 1'
#
loop_
_entity.id
_entity.type
_entity.pdbx_description
1 polymer ?
#
loop_
_entity_poly.entity_id
_entity_poly.type
_entity_poly.pdbx_seq_one_letter_code
_entity_poly.pdbx_strand_id
1 'polypeptide(L)'
;MQKCDYWYGEIRDQLRSAKRERRKAERRWISSGLTVHKQIYDATKTQVTSLVHAAKTTYFSTKISESTTCKQLFGITNKLLSRSKSSPIPTAMPLEKLPDLFSQFFLDKVENIRDQFDSNTPVNSPSPFNYDTVFHGTTLTSFKPITAASLWSLLKKSSPKSCALDPIPTPLLFECLDAVMPVLTNIVNTSLTTGIYPSIYKTAIVKPLLKKPTLDPNELKNYRPVSNLSFMSKVLEKVVLAQVFSHLNSHNLISEFQSAYRPGHSTETALLKVANDLLTAMDTGKVSVLTLLDLSAAFDTVDHDILLHRLEHTFGFQGTALAWVRSYLSGRTQTVSIDGRLSSPTVIRCGVPQGSVLGPILFILYTQPLSCVIGNHPVSHQLYADDTQIYSSSSPSEINATIHNMEKCICDVKSWMICNKLQMNHDKTEAILIATQWTNMSHALPSSLHINGIPIEFSKSLRNLGIIFDNSFSLHQHIMNTCRAAYIELRRISSIRHFLSVDATKTLMCSLVLSKLDYCNSLLSGSPQYLIQLFQKVQNTAA
;
A
#
# COMPACT_ATOMS: atom_id res chain seq x y z
N MET A 1 -0.11 -16.02 -33.21
CA MET A 1 0.06 -14.95 -34.21
C MET A 1 -0.98 -13.83 -34.14
N GLN A 2 -1.58 -13.60 -32.95
CA GLN A 2 -2.73 -12.66 -32.76
C GLN A 2 -2.46 -11.52 -31.75
N LYS A 3 -1.23 -11.24 -31.32
CA LYS A 3 -0.92 -10.24 -30.27
C LYS A 3 -0.29 -8.92 -30.74
N CYS A 4 -0.19 -8.67 -32.05
CA CYS A 4 0.55 -7.49 -32.58
C CYS A 4 -0.31 -6.37 -33.18
N ASP A 5 -1.65 -6.44 -33.14
CA ASP A 5 -2.50 -5.55 -33.95
C ASP A 5 -2.88 -4.21 -33.31
N TYR A 6 -2.54 -3.97 -32.06
CA TYR A 6 -2.95 -2.74 -31.34
C TYR A 6 -2.15 -1.48 -31.70
N TRP A 7 -1.02 -1.61 -32.40
CA TRP A 7 -0.07 -0.50 -32.64
C TRP A 7 -0.23 0.18 -33.98
N TYR A 8 -1.10 -0.33 -34.84
CA TYR A 8 -1.14 0.01 -36.25
C TYR A 8 -2.25 1.01 -36.63
N GLY A 9 -2.98 1.61 -35.70
CA GLY A 9 -4.10 2.50 -35.93
C GLY A 9 -4.09 3.21 -37.29
N GLU A 10 -3.54 4.41 -37.35
CA GLU A 10 -3.47 5.24 -38.56
C GLU A 10 -2.50 4.71 -39.64
N ILE A 11 -1.48 3.94 -39.27
CA ILE A 11 -0.44 3.44 -40.20
C ILE A 11 -0.75 2.03 -40.73
N ARG A 12 -1.91 1.48 -40.35
CA ARG A 12 -2.26 0.08 -40.64
C ARG A 12 -2.24 -0.26 -42.13
N ASP A 13 -2.77 0.59 -42.98
CA ASP A 13 -2.86 0.33 -44.40
C ASP A 13 -1.54 0.53 -45.12
N GLN A 14 -0.76 1.55 -44.73
CA GLN A 14 0.61 1.76 -45.22
C GLN A 14 1.52 0.58 -44.88
N LEU A 15 1.43 0.07 -43.67
CA LEU A 15 2.22 -1.08 -43.22
C LEU A 15 1.78 -2.38 -43.91
N ARG A 16 0.49 -2.57 -44.20
CA ARG A 16 -0.01 -3.71 -45.00
C ARG A 16 0.51 -3.67 -46.41
N SER A 17 0.52 -2.51 -47.06
CA SER A 17 1.08 -2.31 -48.40
C SER A 17 2.59 -2.62 -48.42
N ALA A 18 3.35 -1.99 -47.52
CA ALA A 18 4.80 -2.22 -47.44
C ALA A 18 5.16 -3.68 -47.15
N LYS A 19 4.38 -4.39 -46.31
CA LYS A 19 4.56 -5.84 -46.06
C LYS A 19 4.27 -6.68 -47.31
N ARG A 20 3.29 -6.29 -48.15
CA ARG A 20 3.00 -6.97 -49.41
C ARG A 20 4.15 -6.79 -50.40
N GLU A 21 4.68 -5.57 -50.52
CA GLU A 21 5.83 -5.27 -51.38
C GLU A 21 7.07 -6.01 -50.94
N ARG A 22 7.39 -6.02 -49.67
CA ARG A 22 8.49 -6.82 -49.12
C ARG A 22 8.38 -8.31 -49.49
N ARG A 23 7.18 -8.91 -49.31
CA ARG A 23 6.95 -10.32 -49.67
C ARG A 23 7.10 -10.60 -51.17
N LYS A 24 6.69 -9.64 -52.03
CA LYS A 24 6.89 -9.74 -53.48
C LYS A 24 8.40 -9.71 -53.82
N ALA A 25 9.13 -8.76 -53.23
CA ALA A 25 10.57 -8.61 -53.40
C ALA A 25 11.33 -9.86 -52.89
N GLU A 26 10.94 -10.39 -51.73
CA GLU A 26 11.49 -11.62 -51.14
C GLU A 26 11.33 -12.84 -52.07
N ARG A 27 10.15 -13.07 -52.60
CA ARG A 27 9.87 -14.16 -53.55
C ARG A 27 10.67 -14.01 -54.82
N ARG A 28 10.77 -12.77 -55.36
CA ARG A 28 11.54 -12.47 -56.58
C ARG A 28 13.06 -12.72 -56.38
N TRP A 29 13.58 -12.33 -55.22
CA TRP A 29 14.95 -12.62 -54.86
C TRP A 29 15.20 -14.13 -54.71
N ILE A 30 14.36 -14.84 -53.97
CA ILE A 30 14.51 -16.30 -53.78
C ILE A 30 14.45 -17.06 -55.12
N SER A 31 13.59 -16.64 -56.06
CA SER A 31 13.42 -17.32 -57.34
C SER A 31 14.55 -17.02 -58.34
N SER A 32 15.18 -15.84 -58.28
CA SER A 32 16.15 -15.42 -59.29
C SER A 32 17.62 -15.49 -58.84
N GLY A 33 17.87 -15.45 -57.51
CA GLY A 33 19.22 -15.39 -56.95
C GLY A 33 20.00 -14.11 -57.25
N LEU A 34 19.42 -13.16 -58.01
CA LEU A 34 20.12 -11.96 -58.49
C LEU A 34 20.37 -10.96 -57.37
N THR A 35 21.57 -10.38 -57.37
CA THR A 35 22.02 -9.35 -56.40
C THR A 35 21.13 -8.11 -56.40
N VAL A 36 20.64 -7.68 -57.56
CA VAL A 36 19.70 -6.55 -57.70
C VAL A 36 18.38 -6.83 -56.98
N HIS A 37 17.83 -8.04 -57.09
CA HIS A 37 16.62 -8.43 -56.41
C HIS A 37 16.80 -8.51 -54.88
N LYS A 38 17.99 -8.89 -54.42
CA LYS A 38 18.38 -8.83 -53.00
C LYS A 38 18.41 -7.41 -52.49
N GLN A 39 18.98 -6.48 -53.24
CA GLN A 39 19.02 -5.06 -52.87
C GLN A 39 17.59 -4.47 -52.74
N ILE A 40 16.68 -4.81 -53.67
CA ILE A 40 15.26 -4.41 -53.61
C ILE A 40 14.58 -5.00 -52.36
N TYR A 41 14.84 -6.29 -52.07
CA TYR A 41 14.31 -6.91 -50.83
C TYR A 41 14.87 -6.24 -49.59
N ASP A 42 16.15 -5.95 -49.51
CA ASP A 42 16.78 -5.30 -48.35
C ASP A 42 16.23 -3.87 -48.17
N ALA A 43 16.02 -3.11 -49.25
CA ALA A 43 15.39 -1.79 -49.19
C ALA A 43 13.92 -1.86 -48.67
N THR A 44 13.11 -2.78 -49.20
CA THR A 44 11.72 -2.95 -48.75
C THR A 44 11.63 -3.50 -47.31
N LYS A 45 12.58 -4.33 -46.90
CA LYS A 45 12.72 -4.80 -45.52
C LYS A 45 13.02 -3.64 -44.57
N THR A 46 13.94 -2.76 -44.93
CA THR A 46 14.30 -1.57 -44.15
C THR A 46 13.11 -0.63 -44.03
N GLN A 47 12.36 -0.42 -45.12
CA GLN A 47 11.14 0.40 -45.12
C GLN A 47 10.08 -0.16 -44.13
N VAL A 48 9.79 -1.46 -44.16
CA VAL A 48 8.85 -2.10 -43.22
C VAL A 48 9.34 -1.95 -41.78
N THR A 49 10.65 -2.14 -41.54
CA THR A 49 11.24 -2.00 -40.22
C THR A 49 11.10 -0.58 -39.68
N SER A 50 11.34 0.44 -40.51
CA SER A 50 11.19 1.86 -40.19
C SER A 50 9.74 2.21 -39.86
N LEU A 51 8.76 1.75 -40.66
CA LEU A 51 7.34 1.96 -40.41
C LEU A 51 6.87 1.32 -39.10
N VAL A 52 7.31 0.09 -38.81
CA VAL A 52 7.01 -0.58 -37.54
C VAL A 52 7.61 0.17 -36.36
N HIS A 53 8.84 0.66 -36.52
CA HIS A 53 9.53 1.43 -35.49
C HIS A 53 8.79 2.75 -35.20
N ALA A 54 8.44 3.51 -36.24
CA ALA A 54 7.70 4.77 -36.12
C ALA A 54 6.33 4.54 -35.44
N ALA A 55 5.58 3.53 -35.89
CA ALA A 55 4.28 3.19 -35.27
C ALA A 55 4.40 2.84 -33.78
N LYS A 56 5.43 2.06 -33.40
CA LYS A 56 5.71 1.75 -32.01
C LYS A 56 6.04 2.99 -31.20
N THR A 57 6.92 3.82 -31.72
CA THR A 57 7.35 5.05 -31.04
C THR A 57 6.15 5.98 -30.78
N THR A 58 5.31 6.23 -31.78
CA THR A 58 4.11 7.04 -31.63
C THR A 58 3.16 6.45 -30.60
N TYR A 59 2.81 5.16 -30.73
CA TYR A 59 1.87 4.49 -29.82
C TYR A 59 2.32 4.54 -28.36
N PHE A 60 3.58 4.15 -28.09
CA PHE A 60 4.06 4.09 -26.71
C PHE A 60 4.33 5.46 -26.12
N SER A 61 4.80 6.43 -26.92
CA SER A 61 4.96 7.81 -26.46
C SER A 61 3.60 8.44 -26.08
N THR A 62 2.56 8.24 -26.91
CA THR A 62 1.19 8.69 -26.59
C THR A 62 0.66 7.99 -25.32
N LYS A 63 0.85 6.67 -25.20
CA LYS A 63 0.41 5.95 -23.99
C LYS A 63 1.13 6.39 -22.72
N ILE A 64 2.39 6.77 -22.81
CA ILE A 64 3.16 7.31 -21.69
C ILE A 64 2.67 8.71 -21.33
N SER A 65 2.43 9.59 -22.30
CA SER A 65 1.91 10.95 -22.06
C SER A 65 0.49 10.95 -21.47
N GLU A 66 -0.35 9.98 -21.85
CA GLU A 66 -1.69 9.78 -21.29
C GLU A 66 -1.68 9.15 -19.87
N SER A 67 -0.53 8.67 -19.42
CA SER A 67 -0.45 7.95 -18.15
C SER A 67 -0.43 8.90 -16.97
N THR A 68 -1.35 8.71 -16.03
CA THR A 68 -1.49 9.52 -14.82
C THR A 68 -0.88 8.87 -13.56
N THR A 69 -0.43 7.61 -13.65
CA THR A 69 0.10 6.87 -12.50
C THR A 69 1.36 6.08 -12.82
N CYS A 70 2.30 5.99 -11.87
CA CYS A 70 3.50 5.15 -12.00
C CYS A 70 3.17 3.68 -12.32
N LYS A 71 2.04 3.15 -11.82
CA LYS A 71 1.61 1.77 -12.12
C LYS A 71 1.30 1.58 -13.61
N GLN A 72 0.70 2.57 -14.27
CA GLN A 72 0.47 2.54 -15.72
C GLN A 72 1.80 2.57 -16.48
N LEU A 73 2.72 3.46 -16.07
CA LEU A 73 4.06 3.56 -16.67
C LEU A 73 4.86 2.25 -16.55
N PHE A 74 4.86 1.63 -15.36
CA PHE A 74 5.45 0.29 -15.18
C PHE A 74 4.78 -0.76 -16.08
N GLY A 75 3.46 -0.71 -16.24
CA GLY A 75 2.72 -1.61 -17.12
C GLY A 75 3.15 -1.46 -18.59
N ILE A 76 3.32 -0.23 -19.07
CA ILE A 76 3.76 0.08 -20.43
C ILE A 76 5.21 -0.38 -20.65
N THR A 77 6.10 -0.06 -19.70
CA THR A 77 7.51 -0.47 -19.73
C THR A 77 7.64 -2.00 -19.78
N ASN A 78 6.89 -2.73 -18.96
CA ASN A 78 6.88 -4.19 -18.99
C ASN A 78 6.35 -4.77 -20.32
N LYS A 79 5.34 -4.13 -20.94
CA LYS A 79 4.86 -4.53 -22.28
C LYS A 79 5.93 -4.31 -23.34
N LEU A 80 6.65 -3.18 -23.31
CA LEU A 80 7.77 -2.91 -24.21
C LEU A 80 8.91 -3.93 -24.06
N LEU A 81 9.20 -4.33 -22.82
CA LEU A 81 10.18 -5.35 -22.47
C LEU A 81 9.69 -6.79 -22.73
N SER A 82 8.49 -6.96 -23.31
CA SER A 82 7.86 -8.28 -23.56
C SER A 82 7.76 -9.14 -22.29
N ARG A 83 7.70 -8.52 -21.13
CA ARG A 83 7.50 -9.21 -19.86
C ARG A 83 6.01 -9.45 -19.65
N SER A 84 5.56 -10.70 -19.72
CA SER A 84 4.20 -11.06 -19.34
C SER A 84 4.03 -10.90 -17.82
N LYS A 85 2.99 -10.16 -17.41
CA LYS A 85 2.48 -10.28 -16.05
C LYS A 85 1.61 -11.54 -16.01
N SER A 86 2.17 -12.68 -15.73
CA SER A 86 1.40 -13.72 -15.08
C SER A 86 1.27 -13.27 -13.62
N SER A 87 0.06 -13.03 -13.13
CA SER A 87 -0.16 -13.07 -11.69
C SER A 87 0.21 -14.49 -11.27
N PRO A 88 1.18 -14.69 -10.39
CA PRO A 88 1.51 -16.03 -9.94
C PRO A 88 0.30 -16.57 -9.17
N ILE A 89 -0.36 -17.54 -9.80
CA ILE A 89 -1.50 -18.29 -9.21
C ILE A 89 -0.94 -19.66 -8.83
N PRO A 90 -1.40 -20.28 -7.74
CA PRO A 90 -1.03 -21.65 -7.41
C PRO A 90 -1.28 -22.58 -8.60
N THR A 91 -0.27 -23.34 -8.99
CA THR A 91 -0.35 -24.29 -10.12
C THR A 91 -0.58 -25.72 -9.66
N ALA A 92 -0.38 -25.98 -8.37
CA ALA A 92 -0.53 -27.31 -7.77
C ALA A 92 -1.99 -27.76 -7.59
N MET A 93 -2.98 -26.85 -7.78
CA MET A 93 -4.40 -27.10 -7.54
C MET A 93 -5.25 -26.78 -8.76
N PRO A 94 -6.40 -27.50 -8.96
CA PRO A 94 -7.34 -27.18 -10.03
C PRO A 94 -7.89 -25.76 -9.90
N LEU A 95 -7.85 -24.99 -10.98
CA LEU A 95 -8.30 -23.60 -11.04
C LEU A 95 -9.75 -23.40 -10.58
N GLU A 96 -10.57 -24.46 -10.72
CA GLU A 96 -11.99 -24.45 -10.34
C GLU A 96 -12.21 -24.36 -8.84
N LYS A 97 -11.36 -25.01 -8.06
CA LYS A 97 -11.46 -25.08 -6.59
C LYS A 97 -10.71 -23.94 -5.90
N LEU A 98 -9.81 -23.25 -6.60
CA LEU A 98 -8.95 -22.22 -5.99
C LEU A 98 -9.72 -21.06 -5.34
N PRO A 99 -10.82 -20.52 -5.93
CA PRO A 99 -11.55 -19.42 -5.27
C PRO A 99 -12.13 -19.83 -3.92
N ASP A 100 -12.74 -21.01 -3.80
CA ASP A 100 -13.31 -21.48 -2.54
C ASP A 100 -12.21 -21.82 -1.52
N LEU A 101 -11.09 -22.41 -1.94
CA LEU A 101 -9.95 -22.67 -1.08
C LEU A 101 -9.35 -21.38 -0.49
N PHE A 102 -9.19 -20.33 -1.30
CA PHE A 102 -8.75 -19.04 -0.80
C PHE A 102 -9.78 -18.39 0.13
N SER A 103 -11.06 -18.51 -0.20
CA SER A 103 -12.16 -18.00 0.64
C SER A 103 -12.10 -18.64 2.02
N GLN A 104 -12.04 -19.98 2.07
CA GLN A 104 -11.94 -20.73 3.31
C GLN A 104 -10.65 -20.39 4.08
N PHE A 105 -9.50 -20.36 3.40
CA PHE A 105 -8.23 -20.02 4.02
C PHE A 105 -8.23 -18.64 4.70
N PHE A 106 -8.84 -17.62 4.04
CA PHE A 106 -8.90 -16.28 4.63
C PHE A 106 -9.85 -16.22 5.82
N LEU A 107 -10.94 -16.99 5.82
CA LEU A 107 -11.87 -17.09 6.96
C LEU A 107 -11.20 -17.82 8.13
N ASP A 108 -10.69 -19.04 7.89
CA ASP A 108 -10.05 -19.86 8.91
C ASP A 108 -8.90 -19.12 9.61
N LYS A 109 -8.14 -18.33 8.83
CA LYS A 109 -7.07 -17.50 9.38
C LYS A 109 -7.58 -16.50 10.42
N VAL A 110 -8.70 -15.84 10.16
CA VAL A 110 -9.28 -14.85 11.07
C VAL A 110 -9.94 -15.55 12.25
N GLU A 111 -10.67 -16.63 12.02
CA GLU A 111 -11.31 -17.44 13.07
C GLU A 111 -10.27 -18.02 14.02
N ASN A 112 -9.21 -18.65 13.51
CA ASN A 112 -8.11 -19.18 14.33
C ASN A 112 -7.43 -18.11 15.20
N ILE A 113 -7.28 -16.88 14.69
CA ILE A 113 -6.76 -15.75 15.47
C ILE A 113 -7.73 -15.40 16.61
N ARG A 114 -9.03 -15.36 16.33
CA ARG A 114 -10.06 -15.01 17.33
C ARG A 114 -10.23 -16.09 18.39
N ASP A 115 -10.23 -17.36 18.02
CA ASP A 115 -10.34 -18.49 18.93
C ASP A 115 -9.16 -18.56 19.93
N GLN A 116 -7.96 -18.15 19.47
CA GLN A 116 -6.79 -18.03 20.35
C GLN A 116 -6.98 -16.95 21.45
N PHE A 117 -7.74 -15.89 21.16
CA PHE A 117 -8.05 -14.87 22.18
C PHE A 117 -9.07 -15.38 23.19
N ASP A 118 -10.13 -16.05 22.72
CA ASP A 118 -11.20 -16.53 23.58
C ASP A 118 -10.71 -17.67 24.52
N SER A 119 -9.78 -18.51 24.05
CA SER A 119 -9.18 -19.58 24.88
C SER A 119 -8.07 -19.13 25.82
N ASN A 120 -7.35 -18.05 25.51
CA ASN A 120 -6.17 -17.57 26.25
C ASN A 120 -6.44 -16.30 27.07
N THR A 121 -7.67 -15.79 27.11
CA THR A 121 -7.99 -14.60 27.90
C THR A 121 -8.09 -15.00 29.38
N PRO A 122 -7.17 -14.59 30.26
CA PRO A 122 -7.29 -14.86 31.69
C PRO A 122 -8.61 -14.29 32.25
N VAL A 123 -9.19 -14.98 33.24
CA VAL A 123 -10.45 -14.55 33.88
C VAL A 123 -10.39 -13.09 34.40
N ASN A 124 -9.19 -12.57 34.68
CA ASN A 124 -8.94 -11.20 35.15
C ASN A 124 -8.29 -10.33 34.07
N SER A 125 -8.52 -10.57 32.78
CA SER A 125 -7.99 -9.70 31.74
C SER A 125 -8.54 -8.29 31.84
N PRO A 126 -7.72 -7.25 31.61
CA PRO A 126 -8.20 -5.87 31.62
C PRO A 126 -9.25 -5.67 30.53
N SER A 127 -10.21 -4.78 30.79
CA SER A 127 -11.20 -4.39 29.77
C SER A 127 -10.50 -3.81 28.54
N PRO A 128 -10.99 -4.08 27.32
CA PRO A 128 -10.46 -3.45 26.11
C PRO A 128 -10.54 -1.93 26.13
N PHE A 129 -11.38 -1.36 27.04
CA PHE A 129 -11.66 0.06 27.16
C PHE A 129 -10.86 0.79 28.25
N ASN A 130 -9.97 0.10 28.97
CA ASN A 130 -9.22 0.68 30.10
C ASN A 130 -8.40 1.94 29.76
N TYR A 131 -8.01 2.08 28.50
CA TYR A 131 -7.20 3.20 28.00
C TYR A 131 -8.00 4.14 27.10
N ASP A 132 -9.32 3.94 27.00
CA ASP A 132 -10.18 4.79 26.20
C ASP A 132 -10.46 6.10 26.96
N THR A 133 -10.32 7.22 26.28
CA THR A 133 -10.63 8.55 26.81
C THR A 133 -12.09 8.88 26.53
N VAL A 134 -12.78 9.46 27.51
CA VAL A 134 -14.17 9.88 27.30
C VAL A 134 -14.20 11.20 26.53
N PHE A 135 -15.02 11.26 25.50
CA PHE A 135 -15.22 12.47 24.71
C PHE A 135 -16.16 13.44 25.39
N HIS A 136 -15.75 14.71 25.53
CA HIS A 136 -16.52 15.79 26.15
C HIS A 136 -16.87 16.94 25.20
N GLY A 137 -16.61 16.78 23.90
CA GLY A 137 -16.87 17.82 22.89
C GLY A 137 -18.24 17.75 22.24
N THR A 138 -18.43 18.53 21.18
CA THR A 138 -19.65 18.48 20.36
C THR A 138 -19.71 17.18 19.56
N THR A 139 -20.75 16.39 19.78
CA THR A 139 -20.92 15.07 19.19
C THR A 139 -21.30 15.14 17.72
N LEU A 140 -20.86 14.15 16.93
CA LEU A 140 -21.25 13.95 15.53
C LEU A 140 -22.53 13.09 15.50
N THR A 141 -23.69 13.73 15.51
CA THR A 141 -25.00 13.05 15.60
C THR A 141 -25.55 12.62 14.23
N SER A 142 -25.16 13.32 13.15
CA SER A 142 -25.63 13.03 11.79
C SER A 142 -24.62 13.48 10.74
N PHE A 143 -24.63 12.82 9.58
CA PHE A 143 -23.90 13.29 8.41
C PHE A 143 -24.76 14.29 7.63
N LYS A 144 -24.14 15.40 7.22
CA LYS A 144 -24.81 16.45 6.43
C LYS A 144 -25.00 15.97 4.98
N PRO A 145 -26.16 16.24 4.37
CA PRO A 145 -26.38 16.01 2.95
C PRO A 145 -25.36 16.76 2.08
N ILE A 146 -25.01 16.17 0.93
CA ILE A 146 -24.12 16.78 -0.05
C ILE A 146 -24.92 17.42 -1.19
N THR A 147 -24.45 18.56 -1.69
CA THR A 147 -25.03 19.17 -2.90
C THR A 147 -24.59 18.43 -4.16
N ALA A 148 -25.42 18.49 -5.23
CA ALA A 148 -25.07 17.90 -6.51
C ALA A 148 -23.73 18.45 -7.07
N ALA A 149 -23.46 19.75 -6.91
CA ALA A 149 -22.20 20.38 -7.33
C ALA A 149 -20.98 19.83 -6.59
N SER A 150 -21.10 19.62 -5.27
CA SER A 150 -20.03 19.04 -4.45
C SER A 150 -19.79 17.57 -4.81
N LEU A 151 -20.85 16.79 -5.02
CA LEU A 151 -20.78 15.40 -5.46
C LEU A 151 -20.14 15.30 -6.85
N TRP A 152 -20.51 16.17 -7.79
CA TRP A 152 -19.89 16.27 -9.12
C TRP A 152 -18.38 16.51 -9.03
N SER A 153 -17.94 17.48 -8.22
CA SER A 153 -16.51 17.76 -8.02
C SER A 153 -15.76 16.56 -7.45
N LEU A 154 -16.36 15.82 -6.51
CA LEU A 154 -15.79 14.62 -5.93
C LEU A 154 -15.68 13.48 -6.95
N LEU A 155 -16.70 13.29 -7.79
CA LEU A 155 -16.71 12.30 -8.87
C LEU A 155 -15.59 12.60 -9.88
N LYS A 156 -15.49 13.82 -10.39
CA LYS A 156 -14.44 14.22 -11.35
C LYS A 156 -13.01 14.00 -10.84
N LYS A 157 -12.79 14.17 -9.55
CA LYS A 157 -11.49 13.88 -8.89
C LYS A 157 -11.24 12.39 -8.67
N SER A 158 -12.25 11.54 -8.86
CA SER A 158 -12.15 10.10 -8.64
C SER A 158 -11.65 9.39 -9.91
N SER A 159 -10.77 8.40 -9.74
CA SER A 159 -10.30 7.60 -10.88
C SER A 159 -11.45 6.76 -11.47
N PRO A 160 -11.68 6.80 -12.80
CA PRO A 160 -12.77 6.08 -13.46
C PRO A 160 -12.47 4.58 -13.61
N LYS A 161 -12.21 3.90 -12.49
CA LYS A 161 -11.97 2.45 -12.48
C LYS A 161 -13.24 1.70 -12.15
N SER A 162 -13.71 0.89 -13.09
CA SER A 162 -14.84 -0.01 -12.88
C SER A 162 -14.47 -1.22 -12.05
N CYS A 163 -15.43 -1.69 -11.27
CA CYS A 163 -15.42 -2.98 -10.60
C CYS A 163 -16.46 -3.89 -11.25
N ALA A 164 -16.29 -5.19 -11.14
CA ALA A 164 -17.31 -6.14 -11.65
C ALA A 164 -18.66 -6.06 -10.89
N LEU A 165 -18.68 -5.36 -9.75
CA LEU A 165 -19.90 -5.07 -8.98
C LEU A 165 -20.63 -3.81 -9.47
N ASP A 166 -20.04 -3.03 -10.38
CA ASP A 166 -20.67 -1.82 -10.88
C ASP A 166 -21.69 -2.19 -11.97
N PRO A 167 -22.99 -1.84 -11.81
CA PRO A 167 -24.03 -2.16 -12.79
C PRO A 167 -23.81 -1.39 -14.10
N ILE A 168 -23.17 -0.21 -14.02
CA ILE A 168 -22.79 0.61 -15.16
C ILE A 168 -21.27 0.77 -15.12
N PRO A 169 -20.53 0.45 -16.21
CA PRO A 169 -19.09 0.71 -16.26
C PRO A 169 -18.78 2.17 -15.95
N THR A 170 -17.83 2.42 -15.08
CA THR A 170 -17.53 3.78 -14.61
C THR A 170 -17.25 4.79 -15.73
N PRO A 171 -16.54 4.46 -16.84
CA PRO A 171 -16.39 5.37 -17.96
C PRO A 171 -17.72 5.82 -18.56
N LEU A 172 -18.66 4.88 -18.79
CA LEU A 172 -20.00 5.19 -19.30
C LEU A 172 -20.80 6.04 -18.30
N LEU A 173 -20.68 5.76 -17.00
CA LEU A 173 -21.29 6.58 -15.95
C LEU A 173 -20.83 8.04 -16.04
N PHE A 174 -19.53 8.28 -16.35
CA PHE A 174 -18.98 9.63 -16.50
C PHE A 174 -19.49 10.35 -17.77
N GLU A 175 -19.76 9.62 -18.85
CA GLU A 175 -20.35 10.17 -20.08
C GLU A 175 -21.81 10.60 -19.85
N CYS A 176 -22.55 9.89 -19.00
CA CYS A 176 -23.96 10.17 -18.70
C CYS A 176 -24.15 10.93 -17.37
N LEU A 177 -23.09 11.52 -16.81
CA LEU A 177 -23.07 12.02 -15.43
C LEU A 177 -24.14 13.10 -15.20
N ASP A 178 -24.38 14.01 -16.16
CA ASP A 178 -25.39 15.08 -16.07
C ASP A 178 -26.81 14.50 -15.84
N ALA A 179 -27.14 13.46 -16.58
CA ALA A 179 -28.46 12.83 -16.51
C ALA A 179 -28.69 12.04 -15.20
N VAL A 180 -27.62 11.43 -14.65
CA VAL A 180 -27.74 10.57 -13.46
C VAL A 180 -27.47 11.28 -12.14
N MET A 181 -26.92 12.52 -12.17
CA MET A 181 -26.57 13.28 -10.96
C MET A 181 -27.70 13.43 -9.95
N PRO A 182 -28.95 13.73 -10.31
CA PRO A 182 -30.05 13.84 -9.34
C PRO A 182 -30.27 12.53 -8.59
N VAL A 183 -30.21 11.39 -9.30
CA VAL A 183 -30.39 10.06 -8.72
C VAL A 183 -29.22 9.71 -7.78
N LEU A 184 -27.99 9.93 -8.23
CA LEU A 184 -26.79 9.67 -7.41
C LEU A 184 -26.78 10.52 -6.13
N THR A 185 -27.13 11.81 -6.25
CA THR A 185 -27.22 12.72 -5.10
C THR A 185 -28.30 12.24 -4.13
N ASN A 186 -29.45 11.80 -4.62
CA ASN A 186 -30.52 11.29 -3.79
C ASN A 186 -30.12 10.00 -3.06
N ILE A 187 -29.46 9.04 -3.74
CA ILE A 187 -28.96 7.79 -3.13
C ILE A 187 -27.99 8.13 -1.97
N VAL A 188 -27.03 9.01 -2.22
CA VAL A 188 -26.04 9.42 -1.20
C VAL A 188 -26.76 10.09 -0.04
N ASN A 189 -27.60 11.08 -0.28
CA ASN A 189 -28.26 11.84 0.79
C ASN A 189 -29.26 11.01 1.58
N THR A 190 -30.01 10.13 0.93
CA THR A 190 -30.89 9.17 1.64
C THR A 190 -30.08 8.29 2.59
N SER A 191 -28.95 7.76 2.15
CA SER A 191 -28.08 6.97 3.03
C SER A 191 -27.57 7.78 4.24
N LEU A 192 -27.16 9.03 4.03
CA LEU A 192 -26.65 9.90 5.11
C LEU A 192 -27.75 10.27 6.12
N THR A 193 -28.96 10.61 5.64
CA THR A 193 -30.06 11.06 6.50
C THR A 193 -30.73 9.93 7.25
N THR A 194 -30.84 8.74 6.65
CA THR A 194 -31.45 7.57 7.28
C THR A 194 -30.50 6.82 8.22
N GLY A 195 -29.19 7.05 8.11
CA GLY A 195 -28.18 6.27 8.84
C GLY A 195 -28.07 4.83 8.32
N ILE A 196 -28.50 4.55 7.09
CA ILE A 196 -28.48 3.21 6.48
C ILE A 196 -27.49 3.17 5.31
N TYR A 197 -26.50 2.28 5.40
CA TYR A 197 -25.61 1.99 4.28
C TYR A 197 -26.29 1.01 3.30
N PRO A 198 -26.37 1.32 1.99
CA PRO A 198 -27.10 0.49 1.04
C PRO A 198 -26.56 -0.94 0.96
N SER A 199 -27.45 -1.92 1.05
CA SER A 199 -27.09 -3.36 1.07
C SER A 199 -26.33 -3.81 -0.19
N ILE A 200 -26.68 -3.25 -1.36
CA ILE A 200 -26.01 -3.53 -2.62
C ILE A 200 -24.50 -3.18 -2.61
N TYR A 201 -24.07 -2.27 -1.75
CA TYR A 201 -22.66 -1.87 -1.63
C TYR A 201 -21.88 -2.67 -0.57
N LYS A 202 -22.54 -3.60 0.14
CA LYS A 202 -21.92 -4.41 1.20
C LYS A 202 -21.12 -5.60 0.70
N THR A 203 -21.27 -5.96 -0.57
CA THR A 203 -20.55 -7.07 -1.21
C THR A 203 -19.17 -6.60 -1.68
N ALA A 204 -18.15 -7.43 -1.45
CA ALA A 204 -16.79 -7.22 -1.93
C ALA A 204 -16.32 -8.37 -2.83
N ILE A 205 -15.60 -8.07 -3.90
CA ILE A 205 -14.86 -9.07 -4.68
C ILE A 205 -13.40 -9.03 -4.21
N VAL A 206 -12.98 -10.11 -3.56
CA VAL A 206 -11.62 -10.27 -3.05
C VAL A 206 -10.72 -10.88 -4.12
N LYS A 207 -9.57 -10.24 -4.36
CA LYS A 207 -8.51 -10.79 -5.20
C LYS A 207 -7.31 -11.16 -4.32
N PRO A 208 -6.90 -12.44 -4.30
CA PRO A 208 -5.68 -12.84 -3.65
C PRO A 208 -4.48 -12.15 -4.33
N LEU A 209 -3.66 -11.46 -3.55
CA LEU A 209 -2.46 -10.78 -4.03
C LEU A 209 -1.23 -11.33 -3.32
N LEU A 210 -0.28 -11.89 -4.07
CA LEU A 210 0.97 -12.37 -3.52
C LEU A 210 1.74 -11.21 -2.85
N LYS A 211 2.13 -11.39 -1.58
CA LYS A 211 2.76 -10.34 -0.74
C LYS A 211 4.08 -9.83 -1.33
N LYS A 212 4.92 -10.75 -1.84
CA LYS A 212 6.18 -10.43 -2.52
C LYS A 212 6.37 -11.37 -3.73
N PRO A 213 6.91 -10.90 -4.86
CA PRO A 213 7.09 -11.73 -6.06
C PRO A 213 8.05 -12.92 -5.87
N THR A 214 8.87 -12.90 -4.82
CA THR A 214 9.85 -13.93 -4.48
C THR A 214 9.30 -15.06 -3.61
N LEU A 215 8.07 -14.92 -3.11
CA LEU A 215 7.43 -15.94 -2.30
C LEU A 215 6.84 -17.05 -3.17
N ASP A 216 6.77 -18.28 -2.60
CA ASP A 216 6.16 -19.42 -3.29
C ASP A 216 4.67 -19.17 -3.54
N PRO A 217 4.23 -19.17 -4.82
CA PRO A 217 2.84 -18.99 -5.17
C PRO A 217 1.92 -20.14 -4.72
N ASN A 218 2.45 -21.32 -4.43
CA ASN A 218 1.63 -22.46 -4.02
C ASN A 218 1.22 -22.41 -2.53
N GLU A 219 1.84 -21.54 -1.75
CA GLU A 219 1.53 -21.34 -0.34
C GLU A 219 0.48 -20.24 -0.14
N LEU A 220 -0.74 -20.59 0.27
CA LEU A 220 -1.85 -19.64 0.45
C LEU A 220 -1.54 -18.54 1.49
N LYS A 221 -0.74 -18.85 2.52
CA LYS A 221 -0.29 -17.88 3.55
C LYS A 221 0.52 -16.71 2.97
N ASN A 222 1.08 -16.87 1.78
CA ASN A 222 1.84 -15.84 1.07
C ASN A 222 0.96 -14.80 0.38
N TYR A 223 -0.37 -14.98 0.39
CA TYR A 223 -1.31 -14.04 -0.19
C TYR A 223 -1.98 -13.16 0.88
N ARG A 224 -2.44 -12.00 0.44
CA ARG A 224 -3.31 -11.11 1.19
C ARG A 224 -4.61 -10.89 0.44
N PRO A 225 -5.77 -10.80 1.13
CA PRO A 225 -7.03 -10.47 0.51
C PRO A 225 -7.07 -8.98 0.16
N VAL A 226 -7.32 -8.64 -1.10
CA VAL A 226 -7.55 -7.25 -1.51
C VAL A 226 -8.98 -7.12 -1.98
N SER A 227 -9.78 -6.38 -1.24
CA SER A 227 -11.20 -6.17 -1.51
C SER A 227 -11.41 -5.12 -2.61
N ASN A 228 -12.10 -5.50 -3.68
CA ASN A 228 -12.60 -4.58 -4.67
C ASN A 228 -14.07 -4.27 -4.35
N LEU A 229 -14.35 -3.02 -4.08
CA LEU A 229 -15.68 -2.49 -3.80
C LEU A 229 -16.18 -1.70 -5.01
N SER A 230 -17.51 -1.59 -5.16
CA SER A 230 -18.14 -0.85 -6.23
C SER A 230 -17.69 0.63 -6.21
N PHE A 231 -17.76 1.28 -7.37
CA PHE A 231 -17.38 2.69 -7.50
C PHE A 231 -18.23 3.59 -6.59
N MET A 232 -19.55 3.40 -6.59
CA MET A 232 -20.47 4.20 -5.78
C MET A 232 -20.30 3.97 -4.28
N SER A 233 -19.93 2.73 -3.84
CA SER A 233 -19.51 2.47 -2.47
C SER A 233 -18.38 3.42 -2.04
N LYS A 234 -17.32 3.50 -2.85
CA LYS A 234 -16.16 4.37 -2.57
C LYS A 234 -16.51 5.86 -2.60
N VAL A 235 -17.45 6.27 -3.43
CA VAL A 235 -17.93 7.65 -3.49
C VAL A 235 -18.66 8.01 -2.19
N LEU A 236 -19.60 7.17 -1.75
CA LEU A 236 -20.32 7.36 -0.49
C LEU A 236 -19.38 7.37 0.71
N GLU A 237 -18.41 6.45 0.76
CA GLU A 237 -17.38 6.42 1.78
C GLU A 237 -16.54 7.72 1.81
N LYS A 238 -16.19 8.30 0.65
CA LYS A 238 -15.45 9.58 0.58
C LYS A 238 -16.25 10.75 1.14
N VAL A 239 -17.56 10.79 0.89
CA VAL A 239 -18.44 11.84 1.43
C VAL A 239 -18.47 11.77 2.96
N VAL A 240 -18.58 10.55 3.51
CA VAL A 240 -18.54 10.33 4.97
C VAL A 240 -17.16 10.64 5.53
N LEU A 241 -16.09 10.15 4.88
CA LEU A 241 -14.70 10.38 5.32
C LEU A 241 -14.38 11.86 5.49
N ALA A 242 -14.81 12.71 4.55
CA ALA A 242 -14.57 14.15 4.63
C ALA A 242 -15.21 14.77 5.90
N GLN A 243 -16.40 14.31 6.29
CA GLN A 243 -17.10 14.80 7.47
C GLN A 243 -16.50 14.22 8.77
N VAL A 244 -16.09 12.95 8.73
CA VAL A 244 -15.36 12.31 9.83
C VAL A 244 -14.05 13.05 10.10
N PHE A 245 -13.25 13.35 9.08
CA PHE A 245 -12.02 14.12 9.26
C PHE A 245 -12.27 15.54 9.77
N SER A 246 -13.32 16.20 9.32
CA SER A 246 -13.70 17.52 9.85
C SER A 246 -13.96 17.45 11.36
N HIS A 247 -14.71 16.45 11.81
CA HIS A 247 -15.01 16.24 13.23
C HIS A 247 -13.72 15.88 14.03
N LEU A 248 -12.92 14.93 13.55
CA LEU A 248 -11.69 14.51 14.22
C LEU A 248 -10.68 15.64 14.36
N ASN A 249 -10.52 16.46 13.32
CA ASN A 249 -9.57 17.58 13.31
C ASN A 249 -10.06 18.75 14.18
N SER A 250 -11.36 19.05 14.18
CA SER A 250 -11.90 20.15 15.01
C SER A 250 -11.76 19.91 16.52
N HIS A 251 -11.61 18.66 16.93
CA HIS A 251 -11.47 18.27 18.32
C HIS A 251 -10.10 17.64 18.65
N ASN A 252 -9.13 17.63 17.72
CA ASN A 252 -7.80 17.05 17.88
C ASN A 252 -7.82 15.58 18.37
N LEU A 253 -8.72 14.76 17.83
CA LEU A 253 -8.97 13.40 18.31
C LEU A 253 -8.01 12.34 17.78
N ILE A 254 -7.13 12.66 16.84
CA ILE A 254 -6.10 11.74 16.33
C ILE A 254 -4.81 11.98 17.10
N SER A 255 -4.19 10.90 17.62
CA SER A 255 -2.91 10.97 18.31
C SER A 255 -1.85 11.68 17.46
N GLU A 256 -1.06 12.55 18.06
CA GLU A 256 0.07 13.22 17.40
C GLU A 256 1.14 12.23 16.91
N PHE A 257 1.23 11.06 17.55
CA PHE A 257 2.15 9.98 17.18
C PHE A 257 1.67 9.14 16.00
N GLN A 258 0.43 9.31 15.51
CA GLN A 258 -0.08 8.62 14.32
C GLN A 258 0.11 9.46 13.07
N SER A 259 0.91 8.98 12.11
CA SER A 259 1.19 9.69 10.86
C SER A 259 0.47 9.12 9.63
N ALA A 260 -0.07 7.91 9.69
CA ALA A 260 -0.73 7.31 8.54
C ALA A 260 -2.10 7.92 8.26
N TYR A 261 -2.45 8.02 6.96
CA TYR A 261 -3.76 8.48 6.47
C TYR A 261 -4.21 9.84 7.01
N ARG A 262 -3.28 10.69 7.37
CA ARG A 262 -3.50 11.99 7.99
C ARG A 262 -2.99 13.10 7.05
N PRO A 263 -3.76 14.16 6.80
CA PRO A 263 -3.30 15.29 6.00
C PRO A 263 -2.03 15.94 6.60
N GLY A 264 -1.07 16.30 5.74
CA GLY A 264 0.20 16.90 6.15
C GLY A 264 1.21 15.94 6.77
N HIS A 265 0.89 14.63 6.86
CA HIS A 265 1.78 13.59 7.37
C HIS A 265 2.12 12.59 6.27
N SER A 266 3.30 11.98 6.36
CA SER A 266 3.81 11.00 5.40
C SER A 266 4.73 9.99 6.11
N THR A 267 5.17 8.96 5.38
CA THR A 267 6.24 8.07 5.86
C THR A 267 7.51 8.85 6.18
N GLU A 268 7.81 9.88 5.40
CA GLU A 268 8.99 10.73 5.59
C GLU A 268 8.91 11.53 6.89
N THR A 269 7.77 12.19 7.17
CA THR A 269 7.60 12.96 8.43
C THR A 269 7.65 12.06 9.66
N ALA A 270 7.09 10.85 9.58
CA ALA A 270 7.17 9.86 10.66
C ALA A 270 8.61 9.41 10.92
N LEU A 271 9.34 9.10 9.85
CA LEU A 271 10.73 8.66 9.94
C LEU A 271 11.66 9.79 10.38
N LEU A 272 11.41 11.04 9.96
CA LEU A 272 12.19 12.20 10.40
C LEU A 272 12.12 12.41 11.91
N LYS A 273 10.92 12.24 12.51
CA LYS A 273 10.78 12.30 13.97
C LYS A 273 11.67 11.26 14.66
N VAL A 274 11.53 9.99 14.25
CA VAL A 274 12.31 8.89 14.82
C VAL A 274 13.80 9.10 14.60
N ALA A 275 14.22 9.48 13.38
CA ALA A 275 15.61 9.73 13.03
C ALA A 275 16.21 10.88 13.85
N ASN A 276 15.47 11.98 14.00
CA ASN A 276 15.91 13.12 14.80
C ASN A 276 16.16 12.73 16.27
N ASP A 277 15.25 11.98 16.86
CA ASP A 277 15.38 11.54 18.25
C ASP A 277 16.59 10.59 18.43
N LEU A 278 16.80 9.67 17.48
CA LEU A 278 17.94 8.76 17.48
C LEU A 278 19.27 9.48 17.27
N LEU A 279 19.35 10.42 16.32
CA LEU A 279 20.55 11.20 16.06
C LEU A 279 20.91 12.09 17.26
N THR A 280 19.92 12.77 17.86
CA THR A 280 20.12 13.58 19.08
C THR A 280 20.66 12.72 20.24
N ALA A 281 20.16 11.49 20.38
CA ALA A 281 20.69 10.55 21.37
C ALA A 281 22.15 10.17 21.06
N MET A 282 22.46 9.88 19.80
CA MET A 282 23.83 9.55 19.36
C MET A 282 24.81 10.70 19.59
N ASP A 283 24.41 11.94 19.32
CA ASP A 283 25.23 13.15 19.55
C ASP A 283 25.57 13.35 21.03
N THR A 284 24.70 12.84 21.92
CA THR A 284 24.95 12.85 23.37
C THR A 284 25.64 11.58 23.89
N GLY A 285 26.15 10.73 23.00
CA GLY A 285 26.87 9.49 23.33
C GLY A 285 25.99 8.37 23.89
N LYS A 286 24.67 8.45 23.71
CA LYS A 286 23.71 7.44 24.16
C LYS A 286 23.63 6.27 23.18
N VAL A 287 23.15 5.16 23.68
CA VAL A 287 22.75 3.98 22.91
C VAL A 287 21.23 3.94 22.83
N SER A 288 20.70 3.64 21.65
CA SER A 288 19.26 3.57 21.40
C SER A 288 18.84 2.16 21.04
N VAL A 289 17.69 1.73 21.56
CA VAL A 289 17.01 0.51 21.15
C VAL A 289 15.77 0.93 20.37
N LEU A 290 15.61 0.42 19.15
CA LEU A 290 14.42 0.58 18.32
C LEU A 290 13.80 -0.78 18.05
N THR A 291 12.50 -0.92 18.33
CA THR A 291 11.73 -2.14 18.07
C THR A 291 10.57 -1.81 17.14
N LEU A 292 10.40 -2.62 16.09
CA LEU A 292 9.28 -2.55 15.16
C LEU A 292 8.33 -3.72 15.45
N LEU A 293 7.08 -3.41 15.78
CA LEU A 293 6.04 -4.41 16.01
C LEU A 293 5.15 -4.51 14.77
N ASP A 294 4.94 -5.75 14.28
CA ASP A 294 4.05 -6.06 13.15
C ASP A 294 2.77 -6.75 13.66
N LEU A 295 1.66 -6.52 12.99
CA LEU A 295 0.39 -7.16 13.31
C LEU A 295 0.02 -8.23 12.27
N SER A 296 -0.62 -9.31 12.74
CA SER A 296 -1.20 -10.35 11.88
C SER A 296 -2.62 -10.00 11.50
N ALA A 297 -2.91 -9.86 10.20
CA ALA A 297 -4.26 -9.62 9.68
C ALA A 297 -4.99 -8.41 10.31
N ALA A 298 -4.25 -7.34 10.59
CA ALA A 298 -4.69 -6.17 11.37
C ALA A 298 -6.08 -5.63 10.96
N PHE A 299 -6.31 -5.45 9.66
CA PHE A 299 -7.59 -4.94 9.14
C PHE A 299 -8.71 -5.99 9.19
N ASP A 300 -8.37 -7.27 9.11
CA ASP A 300 -9.35 -8.35 9.02
C ASP A 300 -9.87 -8.80 10.39
N THR A 301 -9.16 -8.44 11.48
CA THR A 301 -9.50 -8.85 12.86
C THR A 301 -10.19 -7.76 13.69
N VAL A 302 -10.37 -6.54 13.17
CA VAL A 302 -11.05 -5.43 13.86
C VAL A 302 -12.42 -5.89 14.37
N ASP A 303 -12.63 -5.81 15.67
CA ASP A 303 -13.90 -6.15 16.30
C ASP A 303 -14.90 -5.00 16.15
N HIS A 304 -16.10 -5.29 15.63
CA HIS A 304 -17.08 -4.26 15.31
C HIS A 304 -17.68 -3.63 16.56
N ASP A 305 -17.91 -4.40 17.64
CA ASP A 305 -18.52 -3.88 18.86
C ASP A 305 -17.53 -2.99 19.62
N ILE A 306 -16.25 -3.40 19.71
CA ILE A 306 -15.20 -2.55 20.27
C ILE A 306 -15.04 -1.26 19.47
N LEU A 307 -15.03 -1.35 18.14
CA LEU A 307 -14.92 -0.17 17.29
C LEU A 307 -16.10 0.78 17.48
N LEU A 308 -17.33 0.27 17.49
CA LEU A 308 -18.54 1.08 17.66
C LEU A 308 -18.59 1.72 19.03
N HIS A 309 -18.18 1.01 20.07
CA HIS A 309 -18.07 1.57 21.43
C HIS A 309 -17.08 2.74 21.46
N ARG A 310 -15.89 2.60 20.84
CA ARG A 310 -14.91 3.70 20.77
C ARG A 310 -15.42 4.88 19.96
N LEU A 311 -16.07 4.63 18.83
CA LEU A 311 -16.66 5.70 18.03
C LEU A 311 -17.68 6.51 18.85
N GLU A 312 -18.48 5.85 19.67
CA GLU A 312 -19.47 6.50 20.53
C GLU A 312 -18.82 7.25 21.69
N HIS A 313 -18.01 6.59 22.49
CA HIS A 313 -17.53 7.12 23.77
C HIS A 313 -16.26 7.95 23.66
N THR A 314 -15.32 7.55 22.79
CA THR A 314 -14.03 8.24 22.63
C THR A 314 -14.06 9.29 21.52
N PHE A 315 -14.85 9.06 20.47
CA PHE A 315 -14.90 9.97 19.32
C PHE A 315 -16.21 10.74 19.19
N GLY A 316 -17.18 10.52 20.05
CA GLY A 316 -18.42 11.29 20.12
C GLY A 316 -19.36 11.08 18.93
N PHE A 317 -19.34 9.92 18.28
CA PHE A 317 -20.32 9.56 17.26
C PHE A 317 -21.62 9.16 17.94
N GLN A 318 -22.74 9.71 17.50
CA GLN A 318 -24.05 9.41 18.06
C GLN A 318 -25.13 9.38 16.96
N GLY A 319 -26.36 9.06 17.34
CA GLY A 319 -27.52 9.16 16.46
C GLY A 319 -27.36 8.46 15.12
N THR A 320 -27.77 9.14 14.05
CA THR A 320 -27.74 8.59 12.69
C THR A 320 -26.31 8.41 12.14
N ALA A 321 -25.33 9.15 12.64
CA ALA A 321 -23.93 8.97 12.23
C ALA A 321 -23.37 7.63 12.75
N LEU A 322 -23.59 7.30 14.01
CA LEU A 322 -23.19 6.01 14.58
C LEU A 322 -23.99 4.86 13.95
N ALA A 323 -25.30 5.04 13.75
CA ALA A 323 -26.16 4.06 13.08
C ALA A 323 -25.65 3.75 11.65
N TRP A 324 -25.22 4.76 10.93
CA TRP A 324 -24.65 4.61 9.60
C TRP A 324 -23.38 3.75 9.61
N VAL A 325 -22.44 4.00 10.54
CA VAL A 325 -21.21 3.20 10.67
C VAL A 325 -21.54 1.76 11.07
N ARG A 326 -22.47 1.56 12.00
CA ARG A 326 -22.97 0.23 12.36
C ARG A 326 -23.55 -0.50 11.14
N SER A 327 -24.37 0.20 10.34
CA SER A 327 -24.93 -0.33 9.09
C SER A 327 -23.83 -0.62 8.06
N TYR A 328 -22.79 0.21 7.96
CA TYR A 328 -21.65 0.01 7.06
C TYR A 328 -20.87 -1.26 7.39
N LEU A 329 -20.67 -1.57 8.66
CA LEU A 329 -19.90 -2.73 9.12
C LEU A 329 -20.71 -4.03 9.06
N SER A 330 -22.01 -3.99 9.36
CA SER A 330 -22.85 -5.18 9.48
C SER A 330 -23.35 -5.74 8.15
N GLY A 331 -23.57 -7.07 8.10
CA GLY A 331 -24.20 -7.77 6.96
C GLY A 331 -23.34 -7.72 5.68
N ARG A 332 -22.03 -7.62 5.81
CA ARG A 332 -21.11 -7.62 4.65
C ARG A 332 -20.85 -9.03 4.17
N THR A 333 -20.67 -9.15 2.86
CA THR A 333 -20.30 -10.42 2.21
C THR A 333 -19.07 -10.24 1.32
N GLN A 334 -18.33 -11.28 1.14
CA GLN A 334 -17.20 -11.33 0.20
C GLN A 334 -17.25 -12.56 -0.69
N THR A 335 -16.70 -12.43 -1.88
CA THR A 335 -16.53 -13.51 -2.85
C THR A 335 -15.12 -13.42 -3.42
N VAL A 336 -14.37 -14.50 -3.39
CA VAL A 336 -13.01 -14.53 -3.95
C VAL A 336 -13.07 -14.72 -5.45
N SER A 337 -12.30 -13.93 -6.20
CA SER A 337 -12.24 -14.00 -7.67
C SER A 337 -10.83 -14.34 -8.15
N ILE A 338 -10.71 -15.41 -8.95
CA ILE A 338 -9.47 -15.85 -9.60
C ILE A 338 -9.78 -16.16 -11.08
N ASP A 339 -9.13 -15.42 -11.98
CA ASP A 339 -9.30 -15.57 -13.45
C ASP A 339 -10.77 -15.62 -13.92
N GLY A 340 -11.60 -14.76 -13.30
CA GLY A 340 -13.02 -14.65 -13.64
C GLY A 340 -13.94 -15.69 -12.97
N ARG A 341 -13.40 -16.66 -12.25
CA ARG A 341 -14.16 -17.60 -11.43
C ARG A 341 -14.38 -17.04 -10.05
N LEU A 342 -15.53 -17.31 -9.46
CA LEU A 342 -15.95 -16.78 -8.16
C LEU A 342 -16.13 -17.93 -7.18
N SER A 343 -15.79 -17.69 -5.92
CA SER A 343 -16.15 -18.56 -4.80
C SER A 343 -17.63 -18.37 -4.43
N SER A 344 -18.13 -19.25 -3.59
CA SER A 344 -19.37 -19.03 -2.86
C SER A 344 -19.27 -17.75 -2.01
N PRO A 345 -20.36 -16.93 -1.89
CA PRO A 345 -20.37 -15.77 -1.02
C PRO A 345 -20.23 -16.18 0.45
N THR A 346 -19.36 -15.47 1.17
CA THR A 346 -19.13 -15.68 2.62
C THR A 346 -19.46 -14.43 3.40
N VAL A 347 -20.06 -14.59 4.59
CA VAL A 347 -20.41 -13.49 5.48
C VAL A 347 -19.18 -13.09 6.31
N ILE A 348 -18.94 -11.78 6.41
CA ILE A 348 -17.86 -11.20 7.22
C ILE A 348 -18.46 -10.70 8.53
N ARG A 349 -17.94 -11.20 9.66
CA ARG A 349 -18.43 -10.84 11.01
C ARG A 349 -17.53 -9.84 11.74
N CYS A 350 -16.31 -9.63 11.28
CA CYS A 350 -15.33 -8.69 11.84
C CYS A 350 -14.44 -8.14 10.73
N GLY A 351 -13.61 -7.18 11.06
CA GLY A 351 -12.70 -6.55 10.13
C GLY A 351 -13.30 -5.39 9.35
N VAL A 352 -12.41 -4.65 8.71
CA VAL A 352 -12.74 -3.57 7.77
C VAL A 352 -12.16 -3.91 6.40
N PRO A 353 -12.89 -3.69 5.28
CA PRO A 353 -12.44 -4.17 3.97
C PRO A 353 -11.11 -3.54 3.54
N GLN A 354 -10.09 -4.37 3.29
CA GLN A 354 -8.80 -3.92 2.74
C GLN A 354 -9.00 -3.41 1.30
N GLY A 355 -9.05 -2.10 1.11
CA GLY A 355 -9.33 -1.45 -0.17
C GLY A 355 -10.58 -0.58 -0.17
N SER A 356 -11.28 -0.47 0.95
CA SER A 356 -12.28 0.55 1.23
C SER A 356 -11.63 1.91 1.48
N VAL A 357 -12.43 2.97 1.43
CA VAL A 357 -11.99 4.34 1.72
C VAL A 357 -11.99 4.60 3.23
N LEU A 358 -12.95 4.04 3.96
CA LEU A 358 -13.08 4.21 5.41
C LEU A 358 -12.23 3.24 6.23
N GLY A 359 -11.88 2.06 5.68
CA GLY A 359 -11.10 1.06 6.41
C GLY A 359 -9.87 1.61 7.13
N PRO A 360 -9.01 2.38 6.44
CA PRO A 360 -7.81 2.96 7.07
C PRO A 360 -8.08 3.84 8.27
N ILE A 361 -9.05 4.76 8.18
CA ILE A 361 -9.36 5.65 9.31
C ILE A 361 -10.05 4.89 10.45
N LEU A 362 -10.94 3.95 10.15
CA LEU A 362 -11.58 3.13 11.16
C LEU A 362 -10.55 2.28 11.93
N PHE A 363 -9.52 1.77 11.25
CA PHE A 363 -8.42 1.08 11.91
C PHE A 363 -7.62 2.00 12.84
N ILE A 364 -7.32 3.23 12.41
CA ILE A 364 -6.63 4.22 13.26
C ILE A 364 -7.47 4.53 14.50
N LEU A 365 -8.78 4.76 14.34
CA LEU A 365 -9.66 5.03 15.48
C LEU A 365 -9.77 3.81 16.40
N TYR A 366 -9.73 2.61 15.85
CA TYR A 366 -9.69 1.37 16.62
C TYR A 366 -8.41 1.23 17.45
N THR A 367 -7.27 1.63 16.93
CA THR A 367 -5.97 1.48 17.59
C THR A 367 -5.52 2.73 18.36
N GLN A 368 -6.33 3.78 18.40
CA GLN A 368 -6.01 5.05 19.08
C GLN A 368 -5.49 4.88 20.52
N PRO A 369 -6.10 4.04 21.40
CA PRO A 369 -5.65 3.90 22.78
C PRO A 369 -4.26 3.27 22.93
N LEU A 370 -3.73 2.63 21.90
CA LEU A 370 -2.38 2.05 21.92
C LEU A 370 -1.31 3.08 22.27
N SER A 371 -1.48 4.32 21.81
CA SER A 371 -0.57 5.43 22.14
C SER A 371 -0.57 5.75 23.64
N CYS A 372 -1.73 5.63 24.31
CA CYS A 372 -1.82 5.81 25.76
C CYS A 372 -1.15 4.67 26.52
N VAL A 373 -1.31 3.42 26.04
CA VAL A 373 -0.63 2.25 26.65
C VAL A 373 0.88 2.45 26.63
N ILE A 374 1.43 2.81 25.46
CA ILE A 374 2.88 3.03 25.32
C ILE A 374 3.34 4.25 26.14
N GLY A 375 2.53 5.31 26.18
CA GLY A 375 2.83 6.54 26.92
C GLY A 375 2.94 6.38 28.45
N ASN A 376 2.47 5.27 29.02
CA ASN A 376 2.66 4.93 30.44
C ASN A 376 4.08 4.42 30.77
N HIS A 377 4.90 4.23 29.75
CA HIS A 377 6.27 3.73 29.91
C HIS A 377 7.31 4.82 29.51
N PRO A 378 8.53 4.75 30.05
CA PRO A 378 9.59 5.70 29.70
C PRO A 378 10.23 5.37 28.34
N VAL A 379 9.38 5.33 27.29
CA VAL A 379 9.77 5.05 25.91
C VAL A 379 9.10 6.06 24.98
N SER A 380 9.72 6.30 23.84
CA SER A 380 9.14 7.08 22.74
C SER A 380 8.51 6.13 21.71
N HIS A 381 7.55 6.62 20.95
CA HIS A 381 6.92 5.83 19.90
C HIS A 381 6.49 6.65 18.69
N GLN A 382 6.30 5.96 17.58
CA GLN A 382 5.71 6.48 16.36
C GLN A 382 4.84 5.41 15.72
N LEU A 383 3.63 5.78 15.31
CA LEU A 383 2.65 4.89 14.68
C LEU A 383 2.48 5.26 13.21
N TYR A 384 2.42 4.25 12.35
CA TYR A 384 2.04 4.42 10.95
C TYR A 384 1.10 3.29 10.51
N ALA A 385 -0.19 3.52 10.66
CA ALA A 385 -1.25 2.52 10.53
C ALA A 385 -1.05 1.35 11.51
N ASP A 386 -0.78 0.16 10.99
CA ASP A 386 -0.47 -1.05 11.75
C ASP A 386 1.01 -1.17 12.16
N ASP A 387 1.90 -0.40 11.54
CA ASP A 387 3.32 -0.37 11.92
C ASP A 387 3.52 0.45 13.20
N THR A 388 3.96 -0.21 14.28
CA THR A 388 4.24 0.40 15.57
C THR A 388 5.75 0.40 15.82
N GLN A 389 6.31 1.59 16.05
CA GLN A 389 7.72 1.81 16.36
C GLN A 389 7.84 2.25 17.81
N ILE A 390 8.60 1.53 18.61
CA ILE A 390 8.90 1.87 20.01
C ILE A 390 10.41 1.99 20.14
N TYR A 391 10.88 3.08 20.74
CA TYR A 391 12.31 3.32 20.91
C TYR A 391 12.61 4.04 22.23
N SER A 392 13.81 3.81 22.75
CA SER A 392 14.32 4.48 23.93
C SER A 392 15.83 4.59 23.86
N SER A 393 16.40 5.57 24.53
CA SER A 393 17.82 5.87 24.50
C SER A 393 18.36 6.16 25.91
N SER A 394 19.51 5.58 26.25
CA SER A 394 20.15 5.79 27.55
C SER A 394 21.67 5.77 27.44
N SER A 395 22.35 6.08 28.54
CA SER A 395 23.80 5.85 28.64
C SER A 395 24.12 4.36 28.46
N PRO A 396 25.32 3.98 27.96
CA PRO A 396 25.72 2.59 27.82
C PRO A 396 25.61 1.79 29.12
N SER A 397 25.80 2.42 30.28
CA SER A 397 25.69 1.80 31.62
C SER A 397 24.25 1.45 31.99
N GLU A 398 23.26 2.15 31.44
CA GLU A 398 21.84 1.99 31.76
C GLU A 398 21.07 1.18 30.70
N ILE A 399 21.73 0.70 29.66
CA ILE A 399 21.08 0.04 28.52
C ILE A 399 20.23 -1.17 28.92
N ASN A 400 20.69 -1.95 29.92
CA ASN A 400 19.94 -3.10 30.42
C ASN A 400 18.61 -2.70 31.07
N ALA A 401 18.60 -1.59 31.84
CA ALA A 401 17.38 -1.04 32.42
C ALA A 401 16.43 -0.51 31.33
N THR A 402 16.97 0.11 30.30
CA THR A 402 16.20 0.60 29.14
C THR A 402 15.56 -0.55 28.39
N ILE A 403 16.28 -1.65 28.14
CA ILE A 403 15.73 -2.86 27.50
C ILE A 403 14.63 -3.45 28.36
N HIS A 404 14.84 -3.56 29.67
CA HIS A 404 13.82 -4.09 30.58
C HIS A 404 12.52 -3.23 30.56
N ASN A 405 12.64 -1.90 30.54
CA ASN A 405 11.49 -1.01 30.42
C ASN A 405 10.78 -1.18 29.07
N MET A 406 11.52 -1.39 27.99
CA MET A 406 10.97 -1.66 26.67
C MET A 406 10.24 -3.02 26.62
N GLU A 407 10.82 -4.07 27.20
CA GLU A 407 10.20 -5.39 27.33
C GLU A 407 8.86 -5.29 28.07
N LYS A 408 8.83 -4.56 29.18
CA LYS A 408 7.63 -4.30 29.97
C LYS A 408 6.55 -3.57 29.14
N CYS A 409 6.95 -2.51 28.43
CA CYS A 409 6.07 -1.80 27.52
C CYS A 409 5.48 -2.72 26.45
N ILE A 410 6.32 -3.54 25.80
CA ILE A 410 5.85 -4.44 24.74
C ILE A 410 4.94 -5.54 25.30
N CYS A 411 5.16 -6.01 26.53
CA CYS A 411 4.25 -6.95 27.21
C CYS A 411 2.88 -6.33 27.45
N ASP A 412 2.81 -5.07 27.90
CA ASP A 412 1.54 -4.35 28.10
C ASP A 412 0.84 -4.05 26.77
N VAL A 413 1.60 -3.66 25.74
CA VAL A 413 1.11 -3.52 24.37
C VAL A 413 0.50 -4.82 23.86
N LYS A 414 1.18 -5.96 24.05
CA LYS A 414 0.69 -7.28 23.67
C LYS A 414 -0.59 -7.64 24.42
N SER A 415 -0.63 -7.40 25.73
CA SER A 415 -1.81 -7.63 26.55
C SER A 415 -3.01 -6.79 26.09
N TRP A 416 -2.78 -5.51 25.79
CA TRP A 416 -3.79 -4.63 25.21
C TRP A 416 -4.27 -5.13 23.84
N MET A 417 -3.34 -5.57 22.97
CA MET A 417 -3.68 -6.11 21.64
C MET A 417 -4.59 -7.34 21.76
N ILE A 418 -4.29 -8.28 22.68
CA ILE A 418 -5.12 -9.47 22.94
C ILE A 418 -6.53 -9.06 23.35
N CYS A 419 -6.68 -8.14 24.32
CA CYS A 419 -7.98 -7.65 24.76
C CYS A 419 -8.76 -6.98 23.62
N ASN A 420 -8.06 -6.41 22.65
CA ASN A 420 -8.61 -5.75 21.47
C ASN A 420 -8.63 -6.65 20.22
N LYS A 421 -8.58 -7.96 20.38
CA LYS A 421 -8.66 -8.93 19.27
C LYS A 421 -7.65 -8.68 18.15
N LEU A 422 -6.47 -8.14 18.49
CA LEU A 422 -5.35 -7.92 17.60
C LEU A 422 -4.20 -8.88 17.94
N GLN A 423 -3.56 -9.46 16.95
CA GLN A 423 -2.46 -10.40 17.14
C GLN A 423 -1.13 -9.78 16.72
N MET A 424 -0.21 -9.64 17.68
CA MET A 424 1.18 -9.30 17.40
C MET A 424 1.89 -10.46 16.69
N ASN A 425 2.62 -10.16 15.64
CA ASN A 425 3.39 -11.13 14.87
C ASN A 425 4.83 -11.18 15.37
N HIS A 426 5.12 -12.18 16.22
CA HIS A 426 6.46 -12.35 16.78
C HIS A 426 7.54 -12.59 15.72
N ASP A 427 7.23 -13.38 14.66
CA ASP A 427 8.20 -13.74 13.61
C ASP A 427 8.63 -12.54 12.76
N LYS A 428 7.86 -11.45 12.81
CA LYS A 428 8.12 -10.22 12.07
C LYS A 428 8.45 -9.03 12.97
N THR A 429 8.41 -9.22 14.27
CA THR A 429 8.90 -8.22 15.21
C THR A 429 10.41 -8.16 15.10
N GLU A 430 10.95 -6.99 14.79
CA GLU A 430 12.38 -6.76 14.60
C GLU A 430 12.88 -5.73 15.62
N ALA A 431 14.11 -5.92 16.10
CA ALA A 431 14.75 -4.97 16.99
C ALA A 431 16.18 -4.66 16.50
N ILE A 432 16.64 -3.44 16.76
CA ILE A 432 17.99 -2.99 16.45
C ILE A 432 18.53 -2.15 17.61
N LEU A 433 19.79 -2.34 17.89
CA LEU A 433 20.56 -1.51 18.82
C LEU A 433 21.42 -0.55 18.00
N ILE A 434 21.26 0.75 18.24
CA ILE A 434 21.89 1.82 17.47
C ILE A 434 22.85 2.56 18.40
N ALA A 435 24.13 2.62 17.99
CA ALA A 435 25.18 3.32 18.72
C ALA A 435 26.24 3.85 17.76
N THR A 436 26.95 4.87 18.16
CA THR A 436 28.12 5.32 17.39
C THR A 436 29.30 4.34 17.60
N GLN A 437 30.18 4.24 16.61
CA GLN A 437 31.44 3.48 16.76
C GLN A 437 32.38 4.02 17.87
N TRP A 438 32.13 5.26 18.31
CA TRP A 438 32.87 5.97 19.34
C TRP A 438 32.25 5.83 20.73
N THR A 439 31.08 5.19 20.82
CA THR A 439 30.42 4.97 22.12
C THR A 439 31.30 4.06 22.96
N ASN A 440 31.74 4.57 24.10
CA ASN A 440 32.66 3.85 24.98
C ASN A 440 31.94 2.66 25.64
N MET A 441 32.18 1.48 25.11
CA MET A 441 31.54 0.22 25.49
C MET A 441 32.38 -0.47 26.57
N SER A 442 32.32 0.01 27.80
CA SER A 442 32.99 -0.65 28.92
C SER A 442 32.40 -2.02 29.29
N HIS A 443 31.19 -2.32 28.79
CA HIS A 443 30.48 -3.57 28.99
C HIS A 443 29.99 -4.15 27.68
N ALA A 444 29.87 -5.49 27.60
CA ALA A 444 29.26 -6.17 26.45
C ALA A 444 27.80 -5.74 26.32
N LEU A 445 27.41 -5.27 25.14
CA LEU A 445 26.02 -4.93 24.84
C LEU A 445 25.15 -6.19 24.84
N PRO A 446 23.91 -6.09 25.30
CA PRO A 446 22.94 -7.18 25.14
C PRO A 446 22.78 -7.57 23.67
N SER A 447 22.59 -8.86 23.39
CA SER A 447 22.38 -9.38 22.03
C SER A 447 20.91 -9.45 21.64
N SER A 448 20.00 -9.41 22.61
CA SER A 448 18.56 -9.59 22.40
C SER A 448 17.73 -8.85 23.44
N LEU A 449 16.46 -8.66 23.12
CA LEU A 449 15.40 -8.33 24.08
C LEU A 449 14.41 -9.50 24.17
N HIS A 450 13.68 -9.62 25.27
CA HIS A 450 12.77 -10.75 25.50
C HIS A 450 11.32 -10.30 25.56
N ILE A 451 10.47 -10.93 24.76
CA ILE A 451 9.01 -10.68 24.78
C ILE A 451 8.33 -11.96 25.28
N ASN A 452 7.82 -11.94 26.52
CA ASN A 452 7.25 -13.13 27.17
C ASN A 452 8.19 -14.36 27.14
N GLY A 453 9.49 -14.15 27.41
CA GLY A 453 10.49 -15.20 27.43
C GLY A 453 11.02 -15.63 26.04
N ILE A 454 10.47 -15.08 24.95
CA ILE A 454 10.95 -15.33 23.58
C ILE A 454 12.02 -14.29 23.25
N PRO A 455 13.27 -14.70 22.96
CA PRO A 455 14.33 -13.77 22.58
C PRO A 455 14.12 -13.22 21.18
N ILE A 456 14.31 -11.91 21.01
CA ILE A 456 14.39 -11.22 19.72
C ILE A 456 15.80 -10.66 19.61
N GLU A 457 16.59 -11.28 18.73
CA GLU A 457 17.95 -10.88 18.46
C GLU A 457 18.04 -9.49 17.82
N PHE A 458 19.00 -8.68 18.25
CA PHE A 458 19.24 -7.39 17.62
C PHE A 458 19.83 -7.55 16.22
N SER A 459 19.11 -7.09 15.22
CA SER A 459 19.52 -7.12 13.83
C SER A 459 20.61 -6.07 13.56
N LYS A 460 21.52 -6.35 12.62
CA LYS A 460 22.49 -5.36 12.13
C LYS A 460 21.84 -4.25 11.30
N SER A 461 20.72 -4.55 10.69
CA SER A 461 19.89 -3.60 9.95
C SER A 461 18.44 -4.08 9.92
N LEU A 462 17.50 -3.14 9.91
CA LEU A 462 16.07 -3.42 9.76
C LEU A 462 15.44 -2.45 8.74
N ARG A 463 14.26 -2.81 8.25
CA ARG A 463 13.52 -1.97 7.30
C ARG A 463 12.35 -1.29 8.00
N ASN A 464 12.43 0.02 8.14
CA ASN A 464 11.40 0.87 8.72
C ASN A 464 10.73 1.72 7.63
N LEU A 465 9.43 1.55 7.39
CA LEU A 465 8.65 2.29 6.38
C LEU A 465 9.35 2.42 5.01
N GLY A 466 10.06 1.37 4.59
CA GLY A 466 10.77 1.34 3.32
C GLY A 466 12.25 1.75 3.36
N ILE A 467 12.70 2.45 4.39
CA ILE A 467 14.11 2.83 4.62
C ILE A 467 14.82 1.72 5.40
N ILE A 468 16.09 1.51 5.12
CA ILE A 468 16.93 0.56 5.88
C ILE A 468 17.76 1.36 6.88
N PHE A 469 17.51 1.10 8.17
CA PHE A 469 18.33 1.59 9.27
C PHE A 469 19.38 0.54 9.60
N ASP A 470 20.61 0.95 9.77
CA ASP A 470 21.71 0.12 10.24
C ASP A 470 22.10 0.51 11.69
N ASN A 471 22.81 -0.36 12.38
CA ASN A 471 23.19 -0.19 13.78
C ASN A 471 24.12 1.00 14.07
N SER A 472 24.72 1.61 13.04
CA SER A 472 25.49 2.86 13.12
C SER A 472 24.70 4.08 12.63
N PHE A 473 23.46 3.87 12.18
CA PHE A 473 22.58 4.86 11.57
C PHE A 473 23.21 5.62 10.39
N SER A 474 24.09 4.92 9.65
CA SER A 474 24.85 5.50 8.52
C SER A 474 24.04 5.63 7.25
N LEU A 475 22.93 4.92 7.13
CA LEU A 475 22.08 4.78 5.93
C LEU A 475 22.83 4.25 4.69
N HIS A 476 24.09 3.80 4.85
CA HIS A 476 24.91 3.32 3.72
C HIS A 476 24.23 2.19 2.95
N GLN A 477 23.71 1.18 3.66
CA GLN A 477 23.03 0.05 3.03
C GLN A 477 21.77 0.48 2.28
N HIS A 478 21.01 1.45 2.82
CA HIS A 478 19.85 2.03 2.15
C HIS A 478 20.24 2.71 0.84
N ILE A 479 21.23 3.60 0.88
CA ILE A 479 21.73 4.33 -0.29
C ILE A 479 22.20 3.35 -1.39
N MET A 480 23.01 2.35 -1.03
CA MET A 480 23.51 1.36 -1.98
C MET A 480 22.38 0.56 -2.64
N ASN A 481 21.39 0.14 -1.87
CA ASN A 481 20.25 -0.62 -2.39
C ASN A 481 19.35 0.25 -3.29
N THR A 482 19.16 1.51 -2.94
CA THR A 482 18.39 2.48 -3.74
C THR A 482 19.09 2.76 -5.06
N CYS A 483 20.40 3.02 -5.06
CA CYS A 483 21.20 3.17 -6.28
C CYS A 483 21.10 1.94 -7.18
N ARG A 484 21.27 0.73 -6.61
CA ARG A 484 21.13 -0.53 -7.36
C ARG A 484 19.75 -0.65 -8.01
N ALA A 485 18.69 -0.36 -7.28
CA ALA A 485 17.33 -0.39 -7.79
C ALA A 485 17.10 0.66 -8.89
N ALA A 486 17.67 1.85 -8.76
CA ALA A 486 17.62 2.90 -9.76
C ALA A 486 18.37 2.52 -11.05
N TYR A 487 19.59 1.96 -10.95
CA TYR A 487 20.36 1.47 -12.11
C TYR A 487 19.66 0.32 -12.85
N ILE A 488 18.89 -0.53 -12.15
CA ILE A 488 18.07 -1.56 -12.80
C ILE A 488 17.02 -0.91 -13.70
N GLU A 489 16.35 0.14 -13.24
CA GLU A 489 15.35 0.85 -14.06
C GLU A 489 16.01 1.64 -15.20
N LEU A 490 17.16 2.27 -14.96
CA LEU A 490 17.94 2.92 -16.03
C LEU A 490 18.27 1.96 -17.17
N ARG A 491 18.77 0.76 -16.86
CA ARG A 491 19.04 -0.28 -17.86
C ARG A 491 17.77 -0.70 -18.61
N ARG A 492 16.64 -0.82 -17.91
CA ARG A 492 15.34 -1.13 -18.52
C ARG A 492 14.90 -0.04 -19.51
N ILE A 493 14.99 1.22 -19.10
CA ILE A 493 14.62 2.35 -19.97
C ILE A 493 15.61 2.43 -21.16
N SER A 494 16.91 2.28 -20.93
CA SER A 494 17.92 2.27 -21.99
C SER A 494 17.61 1.22 -23.06
N SER A 495 17.21 0.00 -22.67
CA SER A 495 16.91 -1.08 -23.63
C SER A 495 15.70 -0.82 -24.53
N ILE A 496 14.78 0.07 -24.11
CA ILE A 496 13.59 0.45 -24.88
C ILE A 496 13.64 1.88 -25.42
N ARG A 497 14.72 2.62 -25.15
CA ARG A 497 14.90 4.03 -25.47
C ARG A 497 14.61 4.35 -26.94
N HIS A 498 15.03 3.46 -27.84
CA HIS A 498 14.83 3.62 -29.28
C HIS A 498 13.36 3.60 -29.73
N PHE A 499 12.43 3.13 -28.88
CA PHE A 499 10.98 3.20 -29.12
C PHE A 499 10.30 4.36 -28.39
N LEU A 500 11.05 5.31 -27.83
CA LEU A 500 10.51 6.38 -27.01
C LEU A 500 10.89 7.75 -27.56
N SER A 501 9.97 8.70 -27.49
CA SER A 501 10.29 10.12 -27.66
C SER A 501 11.14 10.62 -26.48
N VAL A 502 11.77 11.78 -26.62
CA VAL A 502 12.52 12.43 -25.54
C VAL A 502 11.62 12.66 -24.33
N ASP A 503 10.41 13.21 -24.54
CA ASP A 503 9.49 13.54 -23.44
C ASP A 503 8.96 12.29 -22.74
N ALA A 504 8.64 11.23 -23.49
CA ALA A 504 8.28 9.93 -22.89
C ALA A 504 9.41 9.35 -22.06
N THR A 505 10.64 9.51 -22.51
CA THR A 505 11.83 9.06 -21.75
C THR A 505 11.98 9.86 -20.46
N LYS A 506 11.89 11.20 -20.52
CA LYS A 506 11.90 12.07 -19.32
C LYS A 506 10.84 11.65 -18.32
N THR A 507 9.61 11.41 -18.79
CA THR A 507 8.50 10.95 -17.92
C THR A 507 8.85 9.64 -17.21
N LEU A 508 9.41 8.67 -17.93
CA LEU A 508 9.84 7.39 -17.33
C LEU A 508 11.01 7.58 -16.35
N MET A 509 12.00 8.42 -16.70
CA MET A 509 13.13 8.71 -15.81
C MET A 509 12.65 9.34 -14.50
N CYS A 510 11.82 10.37 -14.55
CA CYS A 510 11.26 11.01 -13.36
C CYS A 510 10.45 10.00 -12.50
N SER A 511 9.57 9.22 -13.16
CA SER A 511 8.63 8.37 -12.43
C SER A 511 9.24 7.06 -11.90
N LEU A 512 10.23 6.48 -12.56
CA LEU A 512 10.77 5.15 -12.24
C LEU A 512 12.17 5.19 -11.62
N VAL A 513 12.92 6.24 -11.85
CA VAL A 513 14.30 6.40 -11.35
C VAL A 513 14.37 7.47 -10.28
N LEU A 514 14.06 8.74 -10.62
CA LEU A 514 14.21 9.85 -9.68
C LEU A 514 13.28 9.71 -8.47
N SER A 515 12.05 9.23 -8.65
CA SER A 515 11.13 8.97 -7.54
C SER A 515 11.66 8.01 -6.48
N LYS A 516 12.63 7.14 -6.83
CA LYS A 516 13.30 6.25 -5.84
C LYS A 516 14.35 7.00 -5.04
N LEU A 517 15.02 7.98 -5.65
CA LEU A 517 16.01 8.82 -4.98
C LEU A 517 15.34 9.86 -4.08
N ASP A 518 14.15 10.32 -4.46
CA ASP A 518 13.39 11.33 -3.72
C ASP A 518 12.65 10.75 -2.52
N TYR A 519 12.41 9.43 -2.47
CA TYR A 519 11.66 8.82 -1.38
C TYR A 519 12.39 8.98 -0.05
N CYS A 520 11.84 9.77 0.87
CA CYS A 520 12.38 10.07 2.20
C CYS A 520 13.83 10.59 2.14
N ASN A 521 14.18 11.37 1.11
CA ASN A 521 15.54 11.86 0.91
C ASN A 521 15.98 12.90 1.98
N SER A 522 15.05 13.53 2.67
CA SER A 522 15.35 14.42 3.80
C SER A 522 16.10 13.72 4.94
N LEU A 523 15.92 12.39 5.09
CA LEU A 523 16.70 11.58 6.05
C LEU A 523 18.20 11.52 5.73
N LEU A 524 18.60 11.85 4.49
CA LEU A 524 20.00 11.86 4.06
C LEU A 524 20.71 13.17 4.41
N SER A 525 20.00 14.14 5.02
CA SER A 525 20.60 15.38 5.50
C SER A 525 21.69 15.06 6.52
N GLY A 526 22.89 15.66 6.34
CA GLY A 526 24.06 15.36 7.18
C GLY A 526 24.82 14.08 6.81
N SER A 527 24.35 13.29 5.83
CA SER A 527 25.11 12.12 5.37
C SER A 527 26.46 12.51 4.75
N PRO A 528 27.50 11.67 4.88
CA PRO A 528 28.81 11.92 4.28
C PRO A 528 28.73 12.18 2.77
N GLN A 529 29.53 13.14 2.28
CA GLN A 529 29.50 13.57 0.89
C GLN A 529 29.71 12.43 -0.12
N TYR A 530 30.54 11.43 0.21
CA TYR A 530 30.77 10.30 -0.67
C TYR A 530 29.49 9.44 -0.90
N LEU A 531 28.59 9.38 0.07
CA LEU A 531 27.30 8.70 -0.05
C LEU A 531 26.33 9.51 -0.93
N ILE A 532 26.26 10.81 -0.74
CA ILE A 532 25.44 11.71 -1.57
C ILE A 532 25.90 11.67 -3.03
N GLN A 533 27.22 11.58 -3.27
CA GLN A 533 27.79 11.45 -4.61
C GLN A 533 27.31 10.17 -5.35
N LEU A 534 26.94 9.11 -4.63
CA LEU A 534 26.33 7.93 -5.27
C LEU A 534 24.98 8.24 -5.90
N PHE A 535 24.12 9.01 -5.23
CA PHE A 535 22.85 9.48 -5.78
C PHE A 535 23.08 10.43 -6.96
N GLN A 536 24.04 11.36 -6.81
CA GLN A 536 24.40 12.29 -7.90
C GLN A 536 24.86 11.53 -9.17
N LYS A 537 25.63 10.45 -9.01
CA LYS A 537 26.04 9.61 -10.16
C LYS A 537 24.83 8.97 -10.86
N VAL A 538 23.82 8.52 -10.10
CA VAL A 538 22.57 8.00 -10.68
C VAL A 538 21.83 9.10 -11.44
N GLN A 539 21.69 10.29 -10.87
CA GLN A 539 21.05 11.44 -11.52
C GLN A 539 21.77 11.84 -12.81
N ASN A 540 23.09 11.94 -12.78
CA ASN A 540 23.90 12.26 -13.96
C ASN A 540 23.76 11.19 -15.07
N THR A 541 23.58 9.91 -14.69
CA THR A 541 23.34 8.84 -15.66
C THR A 541 21.94 8.88 -16.24
N ALA A 542 20.97 9.42 -15.49
CA ALA A 542 19.58 9.55 -15.93
C ALA A 542 19.37 10.76 -16.85
N ALA A 543 20.18 11.82 -16.73
CA ALA A 543 20.15 13.02 -17.56
C ALA A 543 20.68 12.74 -18.97
#